data_af512833dfab049170f16dd459a575b7
#
_entry.id   af512833dfab049170f16dd459a575b7
#
_cell.length_a   1.000
_cell.length_b   1.000
_cell.length_c   1.000
_cell.angle_alpha   90.00
_cell.angle_beta   90.00
_cell.angle_gamma   90.00
#
_symmetry.space_group_name_H-M   'P 1'
#
loop_
_entity.id
_entity.type
_entity.pdbx_description
1 polymer ?
#
loop_
_entity_poly.entity_id
_entity_poly.type
_entity_poly.pdbx_seq_one_letter_code
_entity_poly.pdbx_strand_id
1 'polypeptide(L)'
;KEEMSLWDILAKIFQKTNRKFMFIMDEWDAVFHMPFISQKGRQEYLLFLKNLLKDQVYVELAYMTGILPIAKYSAASELNMFVEYNMATRERFSSYFGFSEEEVDKLFQIYSETTIRPRITRHDLKIWYDGYCTASGEQLYNPRSIICALSDNQLGSYWTGSGPYDEIFYYIKGNIDEVREDFILMISGEHIEAKVQEYAATAEELTTKNQIYSAMVIYGLLTYEDGEVFIPNRELMYKYNELLLTNESLGYVYRLAKESERMLKATLAGDCLLYTSDAADEARSV
;
A
#
# COMPACT_ATOMS: atom_id res chain seq x y z
N LYS A 1 13.57 -0.03 -46.65
CA LYS A 1 14.44 0.18 -45.48
C LYS A 1 13.81 -0.63 -44.37
N GLU A 2 14.46 -1.70 -43.93
CA GLU A 2 14.04 -2.41 -42.73
C GLU A 2 14.10 -1.40 -41.57
N GLU A 3 12.98 -1.22 -40.85
CA GLU A 3 12.96 -0.45 -39.62
C GLU A 3 13.77 -1.22 -38.59
N MET A 4 14.87 -0.61 -38.15
CA MET A 4 15.72 -1.20 -37.10
C MET A 4 14.98 -1.12 -35.76
N SER A 5 15.00 -2.21 -35.02
CA SER A 5 14.47 -2.22 -33.65
C SER A 5 15.30 -1.35 -32.71
N LEU A 6 14.71 -0.95 -31.57
CA LEU A 6 15.39 -0.16 -30.55
C LEU A 6 16.67 -0.86 -30.03
N TRP A 7 16.59 -2.16 -29.79
CA TRP A 7 17.73 -2.95 -29.29
C TRP A 7 18.85 -3.07 -30.33
N ASP A 8 18.55 -3.12 -31.66
CA ASP A 8 19.56 -3.11 -32.71
C ASP A 8 20.28 -1.76 -32.75
N ILE A 9 19.56 -0.67 -32.53
CA ILE A 9 20.14 0.68 -32.47
C ILE A 9 21.08 0.79 -31.28
N LEU A 10 20.65 0.35 -30.10
CA LEU A 10 21.46 0.38 -28.88
C LEU A 10 22.72 -0.49 -29.02
N ALA A 11 22.58 -1.68 -29.58
CA ALA A 11 23.72 -2.55 -29.89
C ALA A 11 24.73 -1.89 -30.83
N LYS A 12 24.28 -1.21 -31.86
CA LYS A 12 25.16 -0.46 -32.78
C LYS A 12 25.86 0.72 -32.13
N ILE A 13 25.18 1.43 -31.22
CA ILE A 13 25.79 2.50 -30.43
C ILE A 13 26.89 1.92 -29.55
N PHE A 14 26.59 0.82 -28.84
CA PHE A 14 27.57 0.12 -28.02
C PHE A 14 28.80 -0.31 -28.85
N GLN A 15 28.59 -0.94 -30.02
CA GLN A 15 29.68 -1.36 -30.89
C GLN A 15 30.57 -0.20 -31.30
N LYS A 16 30.00 1.00 -31.52
CA LYS A 16 30.76 2.19 -31.94
C LYS A 16 31.48 2.90 -30.80
N THR A 17 30.88 2.89 -29.62
CA THR A 17 31.33 3.73 -28.47
C THR A 17 31.98 2.95 -27.36
N ASN A 18 31.77 1.65 -27.33
CA ASN A 18 32.10 0.74 -26.22
C ASN A 18 31.52 1.21 -24.86
N ARG A 19 30.43 1.98 -24.88
CA ARG A 19 29.74 2.48 -23.70
C ARG A 19 28.43 1.73 -23.50
N LYS A 20 28.25 1.16 -22.32
CA LYS A 20 27.03 0.49 -21.91
C LYS A 20 26.02 1.50 -21.35
N PHE A 21 24.79 1.07 -21.26
CA PHE A 21 23.65 1.87 -20.77
C PHE A 21 23.21 1.39 -19.39
N MET A 22 22.87 2.32 -18.53
CA MET A 22 22.09 2.07 -17.32
C MET A 22 20.63 2.47 -17.60
N PHE A 23 19.72 1.54 -17.41
CA PHE A 23 18.28 1.75 -17.55
C PHE A 23 17.68 1.98 -16.16
N ILE A 24 17.00 3.12 -16.00
CA ILE A 24 16.23 3.44 -14.80
C ILE A 24 14.78 3.62 -15.27
N MET A 25 13.89 2.76 -14.77
CA MET A 25 12.48 2.77 -15.13
C MET A 25 11.67 2.90 -13.84
N ASP A 26 10.87 3.94 -13.76
CA ASP A 26 9.92 4.15 -12.69
C ASP A 26 8.55 3.64 -13.11
N GLU A 27 7.80 3.05 -12.17
CA GLU A 27 6.46 2.48 -12.41
C GLU A 27 6.42 1.52 -13.63
N TRP A 28 7.35 0.54 -13.68
CA TRP A 28 7.41 -0.43 -14.78
C TRP A 28 6.07 -1.13 -15.02
N ASP A 29 5.25 -1.25 -13.99
CA ASP A 29 3.97 -1.94 -13.95
C ASP A 29 2.77 -1.05 -14.32
N ALA A 30 2.98 0.24 -14.62
CA ALA A 30 1.90 1.18 -14.97
C ALA A 30 0.98 0.65 -16.09
N VAL A 31 1.54 -0.09 -17.06
CA VAL A 31 0.80 -0.72 -18.16
C VAL A 31 -0.28 -1.70 -17.68
N PHE A 32 -0.07 -2.34 -16.52
CA PHE A 32 -1.02 -3.32 -15.97
C PHE A 32 -2.21 -2.66 -15.29
N HIS A 33 -2.07 -1.39 -14.89
CA HIS A 33 -3.13 -0.58 -14.27
C HIS A 33 -3.96 0.20 -15.28
N MET A 34 -3.61 0.15 -16.57
CA MET A 34 -4.35 0.85 -17.61
C MET A 34 -5.49 -0.02 -18.15
N PRO A 35 -6.78 0.35 -17.95
CA PRO A 35 -7.93 -0.50 -18.31
C PRO A 35 -8.09 -0.68 -19.82
N PHE A 36 -7.51 0.23 -20.64
CA PHE A 36 -7.57 0.14 -22.10
C PHE A 36 -6.49 -0.77 -22.72
N ILE A 37 -5.54 -1.26 -21.92
CA ILE A 37 -4.50 -2.17 -22.38
C ILE A 37 -5.02 -3.61 -22.30
N SER A 38 -5.12 -4.26 -23.47
CA SER A 38 -5.54 -5.65 -23.56
C SER A 38 -4.48 -6.61 -22.98
N GLN A 39 -4.89 -7.83 -22.65
CA GLN A 39 -3.96 -8.89 -22.22
C GLN A 39 -2.84 -9.12 -23.22
N LYS A 40 -3.15 -9.05 -24.54
CA LYS A 40 -2.14 -9.13 -25.60
C LYS A 40 -1.14 -7.98 -25.52
N GLY A 41 -1.61 -6.76 -25.29
CA GLY A 41 -0.74 -5.57 -25.13
C GLY A 41 0.20 -5.71 -23.92
N ARG A 42 -0.29 -6.26 -22.82
CA ARG A 42 0.54 -6.56 -21.62
C ARG A 42 1.63 -7.59 -21.95
N GLN A 43 1.30 -8.64 -22.70
CA GLN A 43 2.29 -9.65 -23.15
C GLN A 43 3.32 -9.04 -24.10
N GLU A 44 2.89 -8.20 -25.05
CA GLU A 44 3.80 -7.50 -25.96
C GLU A 44 4.75 -6.56 -25.22
N TYR A 45 4.29 -5.90 -24.16
CA TYR A 45 5.12 -5.07 -23.30
C TYR A 45 6.18 -5.90 -22.53
N LEU A 46 5.81 -7.04 -21.95
CA LEU A 46 6.76 -7.93 -21.31
C LEU A 46 7.82 -8.46 -22.29
N LEU A 47 7.41 -8.80 -23.51
CA LEU A 47 8.33 -9.20 -24.57
C LEU A 47 9.25 -8.04 -24.99
N PHE A 48 8.75 -6.82 -25.04
CA PHE A 48 9.55 -5.63 -25.27
C PHE A 48 10.63 -5.46 -24.18
N LEU A 49 10.28 -5.54 -22.90
CA LEU A 49 11.25 -5.45 -21.80
C LEU A 49 12.30 -6.55 -21.86
N LYS A 50 11.89 -7.78 -22.18
CA LYS A 50 12.81 -8.90 -22.40
C LYS A 50 13.82 -8.59 -23.49
N ASN A 51 13.36 -8.18 -24.67
CA ASN A 51 14.23 -7.89 -25.80
C ASN A 51 15.15 -6.69 -25.56
N LEU A 52 14.69 -5.73 -24.79
CA LEU A 52 15.47 -4.54 -24.45
C LEU A 52 16.58 -4.84 -23.44
N LEU A 53 16.35 -5.73 -22.46
CA LEU A 53 17.20 -5.84 -21.28
C LEU A 53 17.91 -7.18 -21.14
N LYS A 54 17.25 -8.31 -21.54
CA LYS A 54 17.77 -9.63 -21.24
C LYS A 54 18.89 -10.00 -22.20
N ASP A 55 20.04 -10.42 -21.61
CA ASP A 55 21.23 -10.91 -22.32
C ASP A 55 21.81 -9.90 -23.35
N GLN A 56 21.55 -8.60 -23.15
CA GLN A 56 21.99 -7.55 -24.03
C GLN A 56 23.38 -7.03 -23.65
N VAL A 57 24.30 -7.04 -24.62
CA VAL A 57 25.71 -6.63 -24.43
C VAL A 57 25.87 -5.15 -24.03
N TYR A 58 24.90 -4.33 -24.37
CA TYR A 58 24.89 -2.90 -24.10
C TYR A 58 24.31 -2.54 -22.72
N VAL A 59 23.73 -3.49 -21.98
CA VAL A 59 23.19 -3.24 -20.65
C VAL A 59 24.27 -3.37 -19.61
N GLU A 60 24.48 -2.32 -18.82
CA GLU A 60 25.34 -2.34 -17.62
C GLU A 60 24.51 -2.65 -16.38
N LEU A 61 23.36 -1.97 -16.22
CA LEU A 61 22.43 -2.08 -15.12
C LEU A 61 21.02 -1.79 -15.63
N ALA A 62 20.04 -2.53 -15.11
CA ALA A 62 18.63 -2.16 -15.18
C ALA A 62 18.08 -2.07 -13.77
N TYR A 63 17.56 -0.89 -13.39
CA TYR A 63 16.89 -0.62 -12.13
C TYR A 63 15.45 -0.24 -12.44
N MET A 64 14.50 -0.94 -11.84
CA MET A 64 13.07 -0.70 -12.06
C MET A 64 12.36 -0.57 -10.73
N THR A 65 11.45 0.38 -10.64
CA THR A 65 10.52 0.52 -9.52
C THR A 65 9.10 0.21 -9.98
N GLY A 66 8.26 -0.26 -9.08
CA GLY A 66 6.86 -0.58 -9.31
C GLY A 66 6.22 -1.16 -8.07
N ILE A 67 4.92 -1.30 -8.08
CA ILE A 67 4.14 -1.90 -6.99
C ILE A 67 4.04 -3.42 -7.19
N LEU A 68 3.82 -3.86 -8.42
CA LEU A 68 3.60 -5.27 -8.73
C LEU A 68 4.90 -6.07 -8.80
N PRO A 69 4.95 -7.28 -8.21
CA PRO A 69 6.12 -8.14 -8.31
C PRO A 69 6.32 -8.62 -9.74
N ILE A 70 7.53 -8.42 -10.27
CA ILE A 70 7.87 -8.77 -11.65
C ILE A 70 7.83 -10.29 -11.90
N ALA A 71 8.18 -11.07 -10.87
CA ALA A 71 8.24 -12.52 -10.97
C ALA A 71 6.90 -13.17 -11.35
N LYS A 72 5.79 -12.55 -11.00
CA LYS A 72 4.45 -13.07 -11.33
C LYS A 72 4.07 -12.92 -12.79
N TYR A 73 4.53 -11.86 -13.44
CA TYR A 73 4.28 -11.62 -14.86
C TYR A 73 5.27 -12.32 -15.76
N SER A 74 6.30 -12.95 -15.18
CA SER A 74 7.36 -13.65 -15.90
C SER A 74 7.19 -15.18 -15.92
N ALA A 75 5.96 -15.69 -15.82
CA ALA A 75 5.63 -17.13 -15.71
C ALA A 75 6.32 -18.04 -16.75
N ALA A 76 6.88 -17.47 -17.82
CA ALA A 76 7.60 -18.18 -18.88
C ALA A 76 9.09 -17.80 -18.97
N SER A 77 9.77 -17.47 -17.86
CA SER A 77 11.21 -17.09 -17.87
C SER A 77 11.58 -15.81 -18.61
N GLU A 78 10.63 -14.92 -18.90
CA GLU A 78 10.91 -13.74 -19.73
C GLU A 78 11.73 -12.69 -18.99
N LEU A 79 11.45 -12.42 -17.71
CA LEU A 79 12.10 -11.39 -16.91
C LEU A 79 12.79 -11.94 -15.65
N ASN A 80 13.24 -13.19 -15.68
CA ASN A 80 13.90 -13.86 -14.55
C ASN A 80 15.33 -13.36 -14.24
N MET A 81 15.80 -12.34 -14.97
CA MET A 81 17.10 -11.73 -14.73
C MET A 81 17.10 -10.68 -13.60
N PHE A 82 15.93 -10.27 -13.11
CA PHE A 82 15.84 -9.31 -12.03
C PHE A 82 15.89 -9.99 -10.66
N VAL A 83 16.52 -9.33 -9.71
CA VAL A 83 16.40 -9.60 -8.28
C VAL A 83 15.43 -8.57 -7.71
N GLU A 84 14.36 -9.06 -7.10
CA GLU A 84 13.32 -8.23 -6.54
C GLU A 84 13.57 -7.95 -5.06
N TYR A 85 13.34 -6.71 -4.65
CA TYR A 85 13.41 -6.27 -3.27
C TYR A 85 12.11 -5.58 -2.89
N ASN A 86 11.61 -5.90 -1.72
CA ASN A 86 10.44 -5.26 -1.12
C ASN A 86 10.69 -4.97 0.37
N MET A 87 9.88 -4.15 0.96
CA MET A 87 10.02 -3.73 2.34
C MET A 87 9.80 -4.87 3.34
N ALA A 88 8.79 -5.72 3.09
CA ALA A 88 8.26 -6.64 4.09
C ALA A 88 9.03 -7.95 4.22
N THR A 89 9.71 -8.42 3.14
CA THR A 89 10.29 -9.78 3.11
C THR A 89 11.79 -9.82 2.80
N ARG A 90 12.40 -8.67 2.46
CA ARG A 90 13.82 -8.57 2.12
C ARG A 90 14.53 -7.50 2.94
N GLU A 91 15.43 -7.88 3.82
CA GLU A 91 16.22 -6.93 4.65
C GLU A 91 17.02 -5.94 3.81
N ARG A 92 17.67 -6.45 2.75
CA ARG A 92 18.49 -5.59 1.90
C ARG A 92 17.66 -4.52 1.23
N PHE A 93 18.01 -3.26 1.46
CA PHE A 93 17.32 -2.06 0.95
C PHE A 93 15.95 -1.77 1.57
N SER A 94 15.52 -2.50 2.60
CA SER A 94 14.22 -2.28 3.24
C SER A 94 14.04 -0.85 3.77
N SER A 95 15.09 -0.22 4.29
CA SER A 95 15.08 1.15 4.81
C SER A 95 14.87 2.24 3.74
N TYR A 96 14.94 1.91 2.45
CA TYR A 96 14.73 2.89 1.38
C TYR A 96 13.26 3.00 0.92
N PHE A 97 12.36 2.21 1.50
CA PHE A 97 10.94 2.23 1.11
C PHE A 97 10.09 3.27 1.85
N GLY A 98 10.64 3.95 2.84
CA GLY A 98 9.96 4.97 3.61
C GLY A 98 10.94 5.92 4.29
N PHE A 99 10.44 6.85 5.12
CA PHE A 99 11.29 7.67 5.96
C PHE A 99 11.55 6.98 7.30
N SER A 100 12.81 7.02 7.73
CA SER A 100 13.21 6.60 9.08
C SER A 100 12.78 7.62 10.14
N GLU A 101 12.81 7.21 11.41
CA GLU A 101 12.57 8.09 12.56
C GLU A 101 13.48 9.34 12.51
N GLU A 102 14.77 9.15 12.20
CA GLU A 102 15.76 10.23 12.13
C GLU A 102 15.52 11.20 10.97
N GLU A 103 15.04 10.71 9.84
CA GLU A 103 14.69 11.56 8.70
C GLU A 103 13.45 12.40 9.00
N VAL A 104 12.45 11.81 9.65
CA VAL A 104 11.27 12.54 10.09
C VAL A 104 11.60 13.57 11.17
N ASP A 105 12.52 13.27 12.08
CA ASP A 105 13.01 14.24 13.08
C ASP A 105 13.63 15.48 12.41
N LYS A 106 14.46 15.28 11.39
CA LYS A 106 15.06 16.37 10.61
C LYS A 106 14.00 17.21 9.88
N LEU A 107 13.04 16.54 9.25
CA LEU A 107 11.93 17.22 8.56
C LEU A 107 11.06 18.01 9.54
N PHE A 108 10.77 17.44 10.70
CA PHE A 108 10.00 18.10 11.74
C PHE A 108 10.74 19.29 12.35
N GLN A 109 12.05 19.21 12.50
CA GLN A 109 12.87 20.36 12.93
C GLN A 109 12.74 21.51 11.94
N ILE A 110 12.93 21.25 10.63
CA ILE A 110 12.78 22.26 9.58
C ILE A 110 11.38 22.89 9.61
N TYR A 111 10.34 22.05 9.72
CA TYR A 111 8.96 22.51 9.84
C TYR A 111 8.77 23.43 11.05
N SER A 112 9.28 23.05 12.22
CA SER A 112 9.14 23.82 13.46
C SER A 112 9.84 25.18 13.40
N GLU A 113 10.98 25.26 12.70
CA GLU A 113 11.76 26.49 12.52
C GLU A 113 11.17 27.43 11.46
N THR A 114 10.51 26.88 10.43
CA THR A 114 10.02 27.67 9.28
C THR A 114 8.55 28.04 9.36
N THR A 115 7.74 27.28 10.11
CA THR A 115 6.30 27.47 10.18
C THR A 115 5.92 28.49 11.27
N ILE A 116 5.22 29.57 10.90
CA ILE A 116 4.86 30.67 11.82
C ILE A 116 3.95 30.22 12.97
N ARG A 117 3.09 29.23 12.75
CA ARG A 117 2.16 28.66 13.74
C ARG A 117 2.05 27.16 13.56
N PRO A 118 3.02 26.38 14.02
CA PRO A 118 2.99 24.93 13.87
C PRO A 118 1.79 24.34 14.65
N ARG A 119 1.01 23.49 13.97
CA ARG A 119 -0.18 22.82 14.53
C ARG A 119 0.06 21.33 14.78
N ILE A 120 1.11 20.78 14.18
CA ILE A 120 1.43 19.36 14.22
C ILE A 120 2.54 19.16 15.25
N THR A 121 2.39 18.16 16.09
CA THR A 121 3.47 17.72 16.99
C THR A 121 4.22 16.54 16.37
N ARG A 122 5.45 16.30 16.82
CA ARG A 122 6.22 15.12 16.40
C ARG A 122 5.51 13.80 16.75
N HIS A 123 4.82 13.79 17.87
CA HIS A 123 4.00 12.66 18.31
C HIS A 123 2.80 12.39 17.39
N ASP A 124 2.17 13.44 16.89
CA ASP A 124 1.09 13.30 15.90
C ASP A 124 1.56 12.61 14.63
N LEU A 125 2.74 12.99 14.11
CA LEU A 125 3.32 12.34 12.94
C LEU A 125 3.55 10.85 13.17
N LYS A 126 4.00 10.47 14.36
CA LYS A 126 4.20 9.07 14.73
C LYS A 126 2.89 8.29 14.73
N ILE A 127 1.87 8.79 15.38
CA ILE A 127 0.56 8.11 15.43
C ILE A 127 -0.09 8.00 14.05
N TRP A 128 0.06 9.04 13.22
CA TRP A 128 -0.67 9.11 11.95
C TRP A 128 0.00 8.37 10.82
N TYR A 129 1.34 8.31 10.76
CA TYR A 129 2.05 7.94 9.53
C TYR A 129 3.16 6.91 9.71
N ASP A 130 3.51 6.54 10.95
CA ASP A 130 4.48 5.49 11.27
C ASP A 130 3.86 4.09 11.17
N GLY A 131 4.67 3.05 11.40
CA GLY A 131 4.23 1.68 11.65
C GLY A 131 4.33 0.73 10.47
N TYR A 132 4.96 1.12 9.38
CA TYR A 132 5.31 0.19 8.31
C TYR A 132 6.54 -0.61 8.69
N CYS A 133 6.34 -1.88 9.06
CA CYS A 133 7.42 -2.76 9.48
C CYS A 133 8.24 -3.26 8.29
N THR A 134 9.55 -3.21 8.43
CA THR A 134 10.49 -3.75 7.44
C THR A 134 10.93 -5.15 7.81
N ALA A 135 11.46 -5.89 6.85
CA ALA A 135 12.05 -7.22 7.10
C ALA A 135 13.25 -7.20 8.07
N SER A 136 13.86 -6.03 8.30
CA SER A 136 14.91 -5.82 9.30
C SER A 136 14.38 -5.48 10.71
N GLY A 137 13.08 -5.37 10.89
CA GLY A 137 12.43 -4.99 12.16
C GLY A 137 12.42 -3.47 12.43
N GLU A 138 12.79 -2.65 11.44
CA GLU A 138 12.67 -1.19 11.53
C GLU A 138 11.24 -0.76 11.17
N GLN A 139 10.76 0.33 11.76
CA GLN A 139 9.51 0.97 11.38
C GLN A 139 9.78 2.19 10.52
N LEU A 140 8.99 2.34 9.46
CA LEU A 140 9.10 3.44 8.50
C LEU A 140 7.79 4.24 8.44
N TYR A 141 7.96 5.52 8.14
CA TYR A 141 6.87 6.46 7.89
C TYR A 141 6.54 6.53 6.40
N ASN A 142 5.28 6.77 6.07
CA ASN A 142 4.88 7.08 4.70
C ASN A 142 5.43 8.46 4.27
N PRO A 143 6.35 8.52 3.28
CA PRO A 143 7.00 9.78 2.90
C PRO A 143 6.02 10.82 2.38
N ARG A 144 5.05 10.41 1.55
CA ARG A 144 4.06 11.33 0.99
C ARG A 144 3.23 11.99 2.08
N SER A 145 2.72 11.20 3.01
CA SER A 145 1.87 11.68 4.09
C SER A 145 2.63 12.63 5.02
N ILE A 146 3.88 12.31 5.35
CA ILE A 146 4.75 13.21 6.14
C ILE A 146 4.94 14.55 5.43
N ILE A 147 5.35 14.53 4.15
CA ILE A 147 5.63 15.76 3.41
C ILE A 147 4.37 16.62 3.26
N CYS A 148 3.24 16.00 2.89
CA CYS A 148 1.97 16.72 2.74
C CYS A 148 1.50 17.31 4.09
N ALA A 149 1.52 16.53 5.17
CA ALA A 149 1.09 16.99 6.48
C ALA A 149 1.91 18.20 6.95
N LEU A 150 3.24 18.14 6.84
CA LEU A 150 4.12 19.24 7.23
C LEU A 150 3.94 20.47 6.33
N SER A 151 3.78 20.27 5.01
CA SER A 151 3.58 21.37 4.05
C SER A 151 2.25 22.08 4.25
N ASP A 152 1.19 21.33 4.52
CA ASP A 152 -0.17 21.86 4.71
C ASP A 152 -0.39 22.32 6.16
N ASN A 153 0.54 22.02 7.07
CA ASN A 153 0.40 22.27 8.51
C ASN A 153 -0.90 21.67 9.07
N GLN A 154 -1.25 20.47 8.59
CA GLN A 154 -2.49 19.77 8.94
C GLN A 154 -2.30 18.26 8.85
N LEU A 155 -2.89 17.50 9.80
CA LEU A 155 -2.99 16.04 9.72
C LEU A 155 -4.15 15.64 8.82
N GLY A 156 -3.99 14.57 8.05
CA GLY A 156 -5.03 14.08 7.15
C GLY A 156 -4.62 12.80 6.43
N SER A 157 -5.55 12.25 5.67
CA SER A 157 -5.31 11.08 4.82
C SER A 157 -4.81 11.53 3.45
N TYR A 158 -3.51 11.63 3.30
CA TYR A 158 -2.86 12.11 2.08
C TYR A 158 -2.54 11.01 1.10
N TRP A 159 -2.13 9.86 1.61
CA TRP A 159 -1.74 8.75 0.78
C TRP A 159 -2.95 8.04 0.18
N THR A 160 -3.98 7.79 0.97
CA THR A 160 -5.21 7.12 0.52
C THR A 160 -6.06 7.93 -0.47
N GLY A 161 -5.78 9.21 -0.64
CA GLY A 161 -6.44 10.10 -1.62
C GLY A 161 -5.74 10.17 -2.98
N SER A 162 -4.61 9.46 -3.17
CA SER A 162 -3.80 9.58 -4.38
C SER A 162 -3.37 8.22 -4.89
N GLY A 163 -4.03 7.69 -5.94
CA GLY A 163 -3.52 6.52 -6.62
C GLY A 163 -4.52 5.38 -6.80
N PRO A 164 -4.06 4.18 -7.14
CA PRO A 164 -4.89 3.03 -7.53
C PRO A 164 -5.66 2.38 -6.35
N TYR A 165 -5.88 3.12 -5.27
CA TYR A 165 -6.58 2.64 -4.08
C TYR A 165 -7.98 2.13 -4.38
N ASP A 166 -8.71 2.83 -5.27
CA ASP A 166 -10.07 2.44 -5.61
C ASP A 166 -10.12 1.07 -6.29
N GLU A 167 -9.10 0.71 -7.06
CA GLU A 167 -9.00 -0.62 -7.66
C GLU A 167 -8.74 -1.70 -6.60
N ILE A 168 -7.83 -1.45 -5.68
CA ILE A 168 -7.49 -2.41 -4.62
C ILE A 168 -8.68 -2.61 -3.69
N PHE A 169 -9.36 -1.53 -3.31
CA PHE A 169 -10.59 -1.62 -2.56
C PHE A 169 -11.71 -2.32 -3.32
N TYR A 170 -11.76 -2.20 -4.64
CA TYR A 170 -12.69 -2.97 -5.46
C TYR A 170 -12.43 -4.48 -5.34
N TYR A 171 -11.17 -4.91 -5.35
CA TYR A 171 -10.80 -6.32 -5.17
C TYR A 171 -11.05 -6.81 -3.74
N ILE A 172 -10.79 -5.98 -2.75
CA ILE A 172 -11.12 -6.29 -1.36
C ILE A 172 -12.63 -6.42 -1.19
N LYS A 173 -13.43 -5.55 -1.78
CA LYS A 173 -14.90 -5.66 -1.77
C LYS A 173 -15.40 -6.97 -2.36
N GLY A 174 -14.78 -7.48 -3.41
CA GLY A 174 -15.15 -8.75 -4.05
C GLY A 174 -14.87 -9.99 -3.18
N ASN A 175 -13.91 -9.88 -2.25
CA ASN A 175 -13.45 -11.00 -1.40
C ASN A 175 -13.64 -10.72 0.10
N ILE A 176 -14.43 -9.73 0.45
CA ILE A 176 -14.49 -9.19 1.82
C ILE A 176 -15.12 -10.16 2.82
N ASP A 177 -15.98 -11.05 2.35
CA ASP A 177 -16.63 -12.05 3.23
C ASP A 177 -15.61 -13.01 3.84
N GLU A 178 -14.53 -13.31 3.12
CA GLU A 178 -13.43 -14.16 3.59
C GLU A 178 -12.58 -13.50 4.72
N VAL A 179 -12.48 -12.17 4.71
CA VAL A 179 -11.59 -11.43 5.62
C VAL A 179 -12.34 -10.48 6.56
N ARG A 180 -13.68 -10.49 6.52
CA ARG A 180 -14.53 -9.57 7.28
C ARG A 180 -14.26 -9.58 8.78
N GLU A 181 -14.23 -10.76 9.38
CA GLU A 181 -14.03 -10.91 10.84
C GLU A 181 -12.65 -10.41 11.24
N ASP A 182 -11.64 -10.77 10.46
CA ASP A 182 -10.26 -10.39 10.69
C ASP A 182 -10.07 -8.86 10.56
N PHE A 183 -10.79 -8.23 9.62
CA PHE A 183 -10.79 -6.76 9.49
C PHE A 183 -11.36 -6.05 10.72
N ILE A 184 -12.44 -6.56 11.28
CA ILE A 184 -13.03 -6.00 12.51
C ILE A 184 -12.05 -6.11 13.67
N LEU A 185 -11.34 -7.24 13.78
CA LEU A 185 -10.30 -7.45 14.78
C LEU A 185 -9.13 -6.49 14.58
N MET A 186 -8.62 -6.34 13.34
CA MET A 186 -7.53 -5.40 13.05
C MET A 186 -7.90 -3.94 13.35
N ILE A 187 -9.16 -3.53 13.12
CA ILE A 187 -9.64 -2.19 13.47
C ILE A 187 -9.73 -2.00 15.00
N SER A 188 -9.97 -3.06 15.75
CA SER A 188 -9.92 -3.01 17.21
C SER A 188 -8.50 -3.06 17.78
N GLY A 189 -7.48 -3.19 16.91
CA GLY A 189 -6.06 -3.18 17.27
C GLY A 189 -5.43 -4.58 17.40
N GLU A 190 -6.15 -5.63 17.00
CA GLU A 190 -5.62 -6.99 17.00
C GLU A 190 -4.74 -7.24 15.77
N HIS A 191 -3.78 -8.16 15.92
CA HIS A 191 -2.95 -8.67 14.83
C HIS A 191 -3.49 -10.02 14.38
N ILE A 192 -3.40 -10.31 13.08
CA ILE A 192 -3.93 -11.51 12.47
C ILE A 192 -2.80 -12.36 11.89
N GLU A 193 -2.73 -13.62 12.28
CA GLU A 193 -1.77 -14.57 11.68
C GLU A 193 -1.97 -14.68 10.17
N ALA A 194 -0.92 -14.47 9.41
CA ALA A 194 -0.93 -14.53 7.96
C ALA A 194 0.41 -14.98 7.38
N LYS A 195 0.36 -15.67 6.25
CA LYS A 195 1.54 -16.02 5.47
C LYS A 195 1.62 -15.09 4.26
N VAL A 196 2.44 -14.07 4.34
CA VAL A 196 2.70 -13.16 3.23
C VAL A 196 3.64 -13.83 2.24
N GLN A 197 3.15 -14.08 1.02
CA GLN A 197 3.92 -14.70 -0.07
C GLN A 197 4.38 -13.61 -1.04
N GLU A 198 5.65 -13.60 -1.40
CA GLU A 198 6.26 -12.60 -2.28
C GLU A 198 5.53 -12.44 -3.63
N TYR A 199 4.79 -13.46 -4.07
CA TYR A 199 4.27 -13.55 -5.44
C TYR A 199 2.74 -13.59 -5.56
N ALA A 200 2.00 -13.44 -4.47
CA ALA A 200 0.54 -13.68 -4.47
C ALA A 200 -0.31 -12.48 -4.93
N ALA A 201 0.27 -11.34 -5.17
CA ALA A 201 -0.45 -10.08 -5.26
C ALA A 201 -0.85 -9.64 -6.67
N THR A 202 -1.52 -10.47 -7.46
CA THR A 202 -2.33 -9.93 -8.56
C THR A 202 -3.81 -10.04 -8.26
N ALA A 203 -4.48 -8.96 -8.53
CA ALA A 203 -5.90 -8.78 -8.36
C ALA A 203 -6.80 -9.86 -9.01
N GLU A 204 -6.32 -10.53 -10.03
CA GLU A 204 -7.11 -11.50 -10.82
C GLU A 204 -7.25 -12.89 -10.16
N GLU A 205 -6.48 -13.18 -9.08
CA GLU A 205 -6.43 -14.52 -8.47
C GLU A 205 -6.47 -14.52 -6.93
N LEU A 206 -7.08 -13.51 -6.31
CA LEU A 206 -7.22 -13.46 -4.85
C LEU A 206 -8.35 -14.37 -4.38
N THR A 207 -8.04 -15.64 -4.11
CA THR A 207 -9.01 -16.66 -3.69
C THR A 207 -8.86 -17.07 -2.23
N THR A 208 -7.76 -16.72 -1.58
CA THR A 208 -7.50 -17.10 -0.18
C THR A 208 -7.17 -15.87 0.67
N LYS A 209 -7.45 -15.95 2.00
CA LYS A 209 -7.09 -14.91 2.96
C LYS A 209 -5.62 -14.47 2.84
N ASN A 210 -4.69 -15.44 2.78
CA ASN A 210 -3.26 -15.14 2.69
C ASN A 210 -2.88 -14.40 1.40
N GLN A 211 -3.54 -14.67 0.28
CA GLN A 211 -3.34 -13.93 -0.96
C GLN A 211 -3.85 -12.49 -0.85
N ILE A 212 -5.02 -12.31 -0.22
CA ILE A 212 -5.60 -10.99 0.02
C ILE A 212 -4.67 -10.18 0.93
N TYR A 213 -4.20 -10.76 2.04
CA TYR A 213 -3.27 -10.07 2.95
C TYR A 213 -1.93 -9.78 2.30
N SER A 214 -1.38 -10.70 1.51
CA SER A 214 -0.14 -10.47 0.75
C SER A 214 -0.28 -9.29 -0.20
N ALA A 215 -1.40 -9.21 -0.93
CA ALA A 215 -1.71 -8.08 -1.78
C ALA A 215 -1.78 -6.78 -0.96
N MET A 216 -2.52 -6.78 0.15
CA MET A 216 -2.68 -5.61 1.00
C MET A 216 -1.35 -5.12 1.60
N VAL A 217 -0.45 -6.02 1.97
CA VAL A 217 0.89 -5.65 2.45
C VAL A 217 1.72 -5.03 1.33
N ILE A 218 1.73 -5.62 0.14
CA ILE A 218 2.47 -5.09 -1.02
C ILE A 218 1.98 -3.70 -1.41
N TYR A 219 0.68 -3.49 -1.37
CA TYR A 219 0.10 -2.19 -1.62
C TYR A 219 0.18 -1.22 -0.43
N GLY A 220 0.80 -1.62 0.69
CA GLY A 220 0.95 -0.78 1.88
C GLY A 220 -0.37 -0.48 2.62
N LEU A 221 -1.39 -1.30 2.43
CA LEU A 221 -2.68 -1.21 3.14
C LEU A 221 -2.63 -1.88 4.51
N LEU A 222 -1.76 -2.87 4.66
CA LEU A 222 -1.40 -3.51 5.91
C LEU A 222 0.11 -3.49 6.05
N THR A 223 0.60 -3.73 7.24
CA THR A 223 1.99 -4.05 7.51
C THR A 223 2.10 -5.52 7.94
N TYR A 224 3.32 -6.05 7.92
CA TYR A 224 3.61 -7.44 8.26
C TYR A 224 4.83 -7.51 9.16
N GLU A 225 4.71 -8.21 10.27
CA GLU A 225 5.78 -8.45 11.23
C GLU A 225 5.56 -9.81 11.89
N ASP A 226 6.61 -10.60 12.03
CA ASP A 226 6.65 -11.87 12.78
C ASP A 226 5.53 -12.88 12.46
N GLY A 227 5.04 -12.91 11.23
CA GLY A 227 3.97 -13.84 10.83
C GLY A 227 2.57 -13.27 10.97
N GLU A 228 2.43 -12.00 11.32
CA GLU A 228 1.15 -11.33 11.54
C GLU A 228 0.98 -10.11 10.63
N VAL A 229 -0.25 -9.81 10.25
CA VAL A 229 -0.63 -8.60 9.54
C VAL A 229 -1.52 -7.73 10.41
N PHE A 230 -1.35 -6.41 10.30
CA PHE A 230 -2.15 -5.44 11.04
C PHE A 230 -2.16 -4.08 10.33
N ILE A 231 -3.02 -3.18 10.78
CA ILE A 231 -3.13 -1.81 10.26
C ILE A 231 -2.00 -0.97 10.85
N PRO A 232 -1.10 -0.40 10.04
CA PRO A 232 0.12 0.22 10.55
C PRO A 232 -0.11 1.51 11.33
N ASN A 233 -1.13 2.31 10.95
CA ASN A 233 -1.24 3.67 11.46
C ASN A 233 -2.66 4.24 11.42
N ARG A 234 -2.80 5.44 11.97
CA ARG A 234 -4.09 6.12 12.10
C ARG A 234 -4.66 6.58 10.76
N GLU A 235 -3.82 6.91 9.77
CA GLU A 235 -4.27 7.30 8.43
C GLU A 235 -5.08 6.18 7.79
N LEU A 236 -4.54 4.96 7.80
CA LEU A 236 -5.21 3.77 7.27
C LEU A 236 -6.39 3.33 8.15
N MET A 237 -6.23 3.39 9.47
CA MET A 237 -7.32 3.10 10.39
C MET A 237 -8.54 3.98 10.11
N TYR A 238 -8.32 5.28 9.83
CA TYR A 238 -9.40 6.19 9.47
C TYR A 238 -10.11 5.77 8.19
N LYS A 239 -9.33 5.38 7.17
CA LYS A 239 -9.87 4.91 5.88
C LYS A 239 -10.67 3.61 6.00
N TYR A 240 -10.18 2.64 6.78
CA TYR A 240 -10.91 1.40 7.04
C TYR A 240 -12.21 1.64 7.80
N ASN A 241 -12.21 2.53 8.79
CA ASN A 241 -13.43 2.93 9.49
C ASN A 241 -14.46 3.55 8.52
N GLU A 242 -14.03 4.41 7.60
CA GLU A 242 -14.89 5.01 6.58
C GLU A 242 -15.52 3.95 5.67
N LEU A 243 -14.72 2.99 5.22
CA LEU A 243 -15.20 1.86 4.39
C LEU A 243 -16.24 1.00 5.10
N LEU A 244 -16.02 0.68 6.37
CA LEU A 244 -17.00 -0.09 7.14
C LEU A 244 -18.31 0.66 7.32
N LEU A 245 -18.26 1.97 7.46
CA LEU A 245 -19.47 2.80 7.58
C LEU A 245 -20.25 2.89 6.27
N THR A 246 -19.57 2.88 5.13
CA THR A 246 -20.19 3.03 3.80
C THR A 246 -20.67 1.72 3.19
N ASN A 247 -20.22 0.57 3.67
CA ASN A 247 -20.59 -0.74 3.14
C ASN A 247 -21.69 -1.38 3.99
N GLU A 248 -22.90 -1.53 3.44
CA GLU A 248 -24.06 -2.07 4.18
C GLU A 248 -23.81 -3.48 4.74
N SER A 249 -23.13 -4.35 4.02
CA SER A 249 -22.87 -5.72 4.45
C SER A 249 -21.80 -5.82 5.53
N LEU A 250 -20.78 -4.96 5.49
CA LEU A 250 -19.69 -4.89 6.47
C LEU A 250 -20.06 -4.05 7.69
N GLY A 251 -20.83 -3.00 7.46
CA GLY A 251 -21.10 -2.00 8.47
C GLY A 251 -22.06 -2.42 9.56
N TYR A 252 -22.85 -3.50 9.37
CA TYR A 252 -23.88 -3.83 10.37
C TYR A 252 -23.30 -4.23 11.74
N VAL A 253 -22.40 -5.20 11.77
CA VAL A 253 -21.76 -5.66 13.02
C VAL A 253 -20.89 -4.55 13.61
N TYR A 254 -20.16 -3.81 12.79
CA TYR A 254 -19.34 -2.70 13.23
C TYR A 254 -20.17 -1.54 13.79
N ARG A 255 -21.29 -1.20 13.16
CA ARG A 255 -22.23 -0.20 13.68
C ARG A 255 -22.79 -0.63 15.02
N LEU A 256 -23.20 -1.89 15.17
CA LEU A 256 -23.66 -2.44 16.46
C LEU A 256 -22.58 -2.35 17.53
N ALA A 257 -21.34 -2.69 17.21
CA ALA A 257 -20.22 -2.59 18.15
C ALA A 257 -19.95 -1.13 18.56
N LYS A 258 -19.95 -0.21 17.60
CA LYS A 258 -19.80 1.24 17.88
C LYS A 258 -20.95 1.83 18.67
N GLU A 259 -22.18 1.48 18.35
CA GLU A 259 -23.35 1.92 19.14
C GLU A 259 -23.28 1.36 20.56
N SER A 260 -22.87 0.10 20.73
CA SER A 260 -22.66 -0.49 22.06
C SER A 260 -21.54 0.24 22.83
N GLU A 261 -20.44 0.59 22.20
CA GLU A 261 -19.36 1.38 22.81
C GLU A 261 -19.82 2.78 23.19
N ARG A 262 -20.60 3.43 22.31
CA ARG A 262 -21.21 4.75 22.56
C ARG A 262 -22.19 4.70 23.73
N MET A 263 -23.02 3.66 23.79
CA MET A 263 -23.93 3.43 24.92
C MET A 263 -23.16 3.21 26.21
N LEU A 264 -22.11 2.40 26.19
CA LEU A 264 -21.27 2.16 27.36
C LEU A 264 -20.59 3.45 27.86
N LYS A 265 -20.03 4.26 26.96
CA LYS A 265 -19.43 5.56 27.29
C LYS A 265 -20.44 6.53 27.87
N ALA A 266 -21.64 6.60 27.31
CA ALA A 266 -22.74 7.44 27.80
C ALA A 266 -23.21 6.97 29.19
N THR A 267 -23.28 5.66 29.39
CA THR A 267 -23.61 5.08 30.71
C THR A 267 -22.60 5.46 31.78
N LEU A 268 -21.31 5.32 31.45
CA LEU A 268 -20.21 5.66 32.37
C LEU A 268 -20.15 7.17 32.66
N ALA A 269 -20.54 8.01 31.67
CA ALA A 269 -20.62 9.45 31.81
C ALA A 269 -21.91 9.95 32.54
N GLY A 270 -22.87 9.06 32.81
CA GLY A 270 -24.14 9.42 33.42
C GLY A 270 -25.08 10.22 32.49
N ASP A 271 -24.90 10.08 31.19
CA ASP A 271 -25.71 10.78 30.18
C ASP A 271 -27.04 10.05 29.95
N CYS A 272 -28.04 10.40 30.73
CA CYS A 272 -29.36 9.76 30.71
C CYS A 272 -30.19 10.03 29.45
N LEU A 273 -29.85 11.01 28.64
CA LEU A 273 -30.61 11.39 27.42
C LEU A 273 -30.46 10.35 26.30
N LEU A 274 -29.36 9.66 26.23
CA LEU A 274 -29.15 8.60 25.23
C LEU A 274 -29.98 7.34 25.53
N TYR A 275 -30.27 7.06 26.80
CA TYR A 275 -31.12 5.93 27.24
C TYR A 275 -32.60 6.11 26.89
N THR A 276 -33.07 7.35 26.84
CA THR A 276 -34.50 7.62 26.62
C THR A 276 -34.87 7.72 25.15
N SER A 277 -33.94 7.98 24.26
CA SER A 277 -34.20 8.03 22.83
C SER A 277 -34.35 6.63 22.21
N ASP A 278 -33.51 5.66 22.59
CA ASP A 278 -33.58 4.29 22.08
C ASP A 278 -34.82 3.53 22.60
N ALA A 279 -35.21 3.72 23.86
CA ALA A 279 -36.41 3.13 24.40
C ALA A 279 -37.70 3.69 23.78
N ALA A 280 -37.67 4.92 23.25
CA ALA A 280 -38.81 5.53 22.57
C ALA A 280 -38.98 5.06 21.12
N ASP A 281 -37.88 4.67 20.43
CA ASP A 281 -37.93 4.15 19.07
C ASP A 281 -38.30 2.66 19.02
N GLU A 282 -37.91 1.84 20.00
CA GLU A 282 -38.42 0.47 20.12
C GLU A 282 -39.93 0.41 20.44
N ALA A 283 -40.44 1.35 21.20
CA ALA A 283 -41.87 1.42 21.51
C ALA A 283 -42.74 1.90 20.32
N ARG A 284 -42.15 2.44 19.26
CA ARG A 284 -42.85 2.86 18.01
C ARG A 284 -42.81 1.83 16.91
N SER A 285 -42.09 0.73 17.06
CA SER A 285 -41.92 -0.35 16.05
C SER A 285 -42.73 -1.63 16.41
N VAL A 286 -43.70 -1.56 17.31
CA VAL A 286 -44.69 -2.62 17.62
C VAL A 286 -46.06 -2.26 17.08
#